data_755c7d178e1f3ce78d59f90721fe0e16
#
_entry.id   755c7d178e1f3ce78d59f90721fe0e16
#
_cell.length_a   1.000
_cell.length_b   1.000
_cell.length_c   1.000
_cell.angle_alpha   90.00
_cell.angle_beta   90.00
_cell.angle_gamma   90.00
#
_symmetry.space_group_name_H-M   'P 1'
#
loop_
_entity.id
_entity.type
_entity.pdbx_description
1 polymer ?
#
loop_
_entity_poly.entity_id
_entity_poly.type
_entity_poly.pdbx_seq_one_letter_code
_entity_poly.pdbx_strand_id
1 'polypeptide(L)'
;YKRQALGIPWRMRSVRERFEREVVDYFTDSYFRGRTPAPCTRCNSRIKWPCLAAEADALGIRYIATGHYFRITSAGGKRYVTRAADNRKDQSYYLWDLPQEVLDRVLTPMGTVIKRNIVEELADRRESMGVCFLEGRPCRDFLRSRDKTEALRPGPIIDSAGHRLGTHDGAALYTIGQKKGLDLPPGWAVVAIDTAANRIVAGEEKLLLHRTLEVGECRLVESDEVFGARDIRAVIRGIGRNPEGYAAVFPAASGIRIELEDPAWAPAAGQPVVLYRGERVVGGGILERYYYCLL
;
A
#
# COMPACT_ATOMS: atom_id res chain seq x y z
N TYR A 1 14.72 29.30 1.74
CA TYR A 1 14.53 27.83 1.84
C TYR A 1 15.80 27.16 2.39
N LYS A 2 15.67 26.08 3.25
CA LYS A 2 16.80 25.42 3.94
C LYS A 2 17.96 24.97 3.04
N ARG A 3 17.71 24.61 1.78
CA ARG A 3 18.71 24.19 0.79
C ARG A 3 19.70 25.30 0.44
N GLN A 4 19.25 26.53 0.35
CA GLN A 4 20.09 27.69 0.08
C GLN A 4 21.02 27.99 1.25
N ALA A 5 20.55 27.82 2.49
CA ALA A 5 21.37 28.00 3.69
C ALA A 5 22.50 26.97 3.81
N LEU A 6 22.36 25.79 3.19
CA LEU A 6 23.37 24.72 3.20
C LEU A 6 24.35 24.79 2.01
N GLY A 7 24.18 25.74 1.07
CA GLY A 7 25.02 25.86 -0.14
C GLY A 7 24.96 24.63 -1.07
N ILE A 8 23.94 23.78 -0.94
CA ILE A 8 23.82 22.55 -1.75
C ILE A 8 23.21 22.88 -3.11
N PRO A 9 23.86 22.53 -4.24
CA PRO A 9 23.26 22.65 -5.56
C PRO A 9 21.94 21.88 -5.64
N TRP A 10 20.95 22.43 -6.31
CA TRP A 10 19.66 21.79 -6.45
C TRP A 10 19.08 21.99 -7.85
N ARG A 11 18.24 21.05 -8.26
CA ARG A 11 17.49 21.10 -9.52
C ARG A 11 16.03 20.79 -9.25
N MET A 12 15.15 21.33 -10.08
CA MET A 12 13.72 21.02 -10.06
C MET A 12 13.36 20.26 -11.33
N ARG A 13 12.73 19.11 -11.14
CA ARG A 13 12.12 18.34 -12.22
C ARG A 13 10.62 18.27 -12.03
N SER A 14 9.87 18.67 -13.03
CA SER A 14 8.42 18.46 -13.03
C SER A 14 8.13 17.01 -13.43
N VAL A 15 7.40 16.31 -12.57
CA VAL A 15 6.87 14.96 -12.83
C VAL A 15 5.34 14.96 -12.86
N ARG A 16 4.73 16.14 -12.99
CA ARG A 16 3.30 16.37 -12.80
C ARG A 16 2.44 15.48 -13.66
N GLU A 17 2.64 15.46 -14.97
CA GLU A 17 1.83 14.67 -15.91
C GLU A 17 1.99 13.17 -15.67
N ARG A 18 3.23 12.72 -15.43
CA ARG A 18 3.49 11.32 -15.12
C ARG A 18 2.88 10.93 -13.79
N PHE A 19 2.97 11.80 -12.78
CA PHE A 19 2.36 11.57 -11.45
C PHE A 19 0.83 11.51 -11.54
N GLU A 20 0.23 12.41 -12.30
CA GLU A 20 -1.22 12.41 -12.55
C GLU A 20 -1.65 11.06 -13.12
N ARG A 21 -1.07 10.62 -14.22
CA ARG A 21 -1.43 9.38 -14.90
C ARG A 21 -1.12 8.12 -14.07
N GLU A 22 0.10 8.03 -13.52
CA GLU A 22 0.57 6.80 -12.89
C GLU A 22 0.08 6.62 -11.44
N VAL A 23 -0.25 7.71 -10.75
CA VAL A 23 -0.57 7.68 -9.33
C VAL A 23 -1.99 8.14 -9.06
N VAL A 24 -2.37 9.31 -9.57
CA VAL A 24 -3.67 9.91 -9.26
C VAL A 24 -4.80 9.23 -10.01
N ASP A 25 -4.64 9.03 -11.33
CA ASP A 25 -5.64 8.32 -12.14
C ASP A 25 -5.74 6.86 -11.69
N TYR A 26 -4.61 6.18 -11.45
CA TYR A 26 -4.61 4.82 -10.89
C TYR A 26 -5.39 4.74 -9.57
N PHE A 27 -5.19 5.70 -8.67
CA PHE A 27 -5.89 5.76 -7.39
C PHE A 27 -7.39 5.92 -7.60
N THR A 28 -7.79 6.87 -8.45
CA THR A 28 -9.18 7.16 -8.75
C THR A 28 -9.88 5.98 -9.41
N ASP A 29 -9.28 5.42 -10.45
CA ASP A 29 -9.82 4.27 -11.19
C ASP A 29 -9.93 3.03 -10.31
N SER A 30 -8.98 2.83 -9.40
CA SER A 30 -9.06 1.72 -8.45
C SER A 30 -10.29 1.82 -7.56
N TYR A 31 -10.55 2.99 -6.98
CA TYR A 31 -11.75 3.20 -6.17
C TYR A 31 -13.04 3.03 -6.97
N PHE A 32 -13.10 3.54 -8.20
CA PHE A 32 -14.27 3.37 -9.05
C PHE A 32 -14.53 1.91 -9.45
N ARG A 33 -13.50 1.06 -9.37
CA ARG A 33 -13.62 -0.40 -9.53
C ARG A 33 -13.83 -1.15 -8.21
N GLY A 34 -14.10 -0.45 -7.10
CA GLY A 34 -14.28 -1.07 -5.77
C GLY A 34 -13.00 -1.61 -5.14
N ARG A 35 -11.82 -1.19 -5.62
CA ARG A 35 -10.52 -1.59 -5.10
C ARG A 35 -9.97 -0.53 -4.15
N THR A 36 -9.09 -0.94 -3.24
CA THR A 36 -8.45 -0.05 -2.26
C THR A 36 -6.94 0.05 -2.57
N PRO A 37 -6.49 1.05 -3.33
CA PRO A 37 -5.09 1.16 -3.74
C PRO A 37 -4.19 1.74 -2.63
N ALA A 38 -2.89 1.43 -2.69
CA ALA A 38 -1.84 2.11 -1.93
C ALA A 38 -0.99 2.98 -2.88
N PRO A 39 -1.37 4.25 -3.11
CA PRO A 39 -0.73 5.09 -4.12
C PRO A 39 0.74 5.38 -3.81
N CYS A 40 1.17 5.32 -2.54
CA CYS A 40 2.56 5.54 -2.14
C CYS A 40 3.50 4.46 -2.69
N THR A 41 3.08 3.20 -2.74
CA THR A 41 3.86 2.11 -3.34
C THR A 41 4.09 2.39 -4.81
N ARG A 42 3.02 2.69 -5.55
CA ARG A 42 3.09 2.99 -6.97
C ARG A 42 3.90 4.26 -7.26
N CYS A 43 3.75 5.30 -6.43
CA CYS A 43 4.57 6.51 -6.53
C CYS A 43 6.06 6.21 -6.35
N ASN A 44 6.44 5.35 -5.42
CA ASN A 44 7.82 4.95 -5.25
C ASN A 44 8.33 4.20 -6.48
N SER A 45 7.66 3.13 -6.91
CA SER A 45 8.13 2.27 -7.99
C SER A 45 8.05 2.93 -9.39
N ARG A 46 7.09 3.83 -9.63
CA ARG A 46 6.86 4.41 -10.96
C ARG A 46 7.34 5.85 -11.12
N ILE A 47 7.47 6.62 -10.04
CA ILE A 47 7.82 8.05 -10.12
C ILE A 47 9.13 8.34 -9.39
N LYS A 48 9.17 8.23 -8.05
CA LYS A 48 10.27 8.76 -7.24
C LYS A 48 11.60 8.12 -7.59
N TRP A 49 11.71 6.80 -7.49
CA TRP A 49 12.97 6.11 -7.69
C TRP A 49 13.42 6.09 -9.15
N PRO A 50 12.55 5.85 -10.16
CA PRO A 50 12.95 5.97 -11.56
C PRO A 50 13.42 7.38 -11.95
N CYS A 51 12.75 8.43 -11.44
CA CYS A 51 13.18 9.80 -11.73
C CYS A 51 14.52 10.14 -11.07
N LEU A 52 14.74 9.70 -9.82
CA LEU A 52 16.02 9.88 -9.14
C LEU A 52 17.16 9.13 -9.84
N ALA A 53 16.92 7.91 -10.28
CA ALA A 53 17.89 7.11 -11.01
C ALA A 53 18.25 7.79 -12.36
N ALA A 54 17.25 8.23 -13.12
CA ALA A 54 17.47 8.91 -14.39
C ALA A 54 18.23 10.24 -14.25
N GLU A 55 17.96 11.04 -13.19
CA GLU A 55 18.71 12.25 -12.91
C GLU A 55 20.17 11.94 -12.48
N ALA A 56 20.37 10.92 -11.69
CA ALA A 56 21.70 10.48 -11.30
C ALA A 56 22.52 10.02 -12.51
N ASP A 57 21.90 9.25 -13.43
CA ASP A 57 22.53 8.80 -14.67
C ASP A 57 22.91 9.99 -15.57
N ALA A 58 22.01 10.97 -15.75
CA ALA A 58 22.26 12.17 -16.52
C ALA A 58 23.39 13.06 -15.95
N LEU A 59 23.71 12.88 -14.66
CA LEU A 59 24.78 13.59 -13.95
C LEU A 59 26.05 12.75 -13.78
N GLY A 60 26.08 11.51 -14.24
CA GLY A 60 27.17 10.57 -13.99
C GLY A 60 27.32 10.17 -12.52
N ILE A 61 26.26 10.28 -11.72
CA ILE A 61 26.28 9.98 -10.28
C ILE A 61 25.78 8.54 -10.07
N ARG A 62 26.59 7.73 -9.40
CA ARG A 62 26.24 6.34 -9.11
C ARG A 62 25.20 6.21 -7.99
N TYR A 63 25.38 6.90 -6.88
CA TYR A 63 24.58 6.69 -5.68
C TYR A 63 23.44 7.70 -5.57
N ILE A 64 22.32 7.21 -5.04
CA ILE A 64 21.12 8.01 -4.76
C ILE A 64 20.71 7.82 -3.30
N ALA A 65 20.30 8.89 -2.65
CA ALA A 65 19.85 8.88 -1.26
C ALA A 65 18.50 9.59 -1.13
N THR A 66 17.69 9.15 -0.19
CA THR A 66 16.42 9.77 0.14
C THR A 66 16.21 9.83 1.65
N GLY A 67 15.25 10.64 2.09
CA GLY A 67 14.84 10.71 3.49
C GLY A 67 13.86 9.62 3.92
N HIS A 68 13.71 8.54 3.15
CA HIS A 68 12.86 7.43 3.57
C HIS A 68 13.51 6.63 4.71
N TYR A 69 12.66 6.19 5.65
CA TYR A 69 13.06 5.33 6.77
C TYR A 69 12.99 3.87 6.35
N PHE A 70 14.09 3.31 5.92
CA PHE A 70 14.30 1.90 5.61
C PHE A 70 15.81 1.64 5.52
N ARG A 71 16.20 0.38 5.55
CA ARG A 71 17.60 -0.05 5.35
C ARG A 71 17.73 -0.88 4.09
N ILE A 72 18.94 -0.99 3.58
CA ILE A 72 19.33 -1.98 2.57
C ILE A 72 20.27 -2.98 3.23
N THR A 73 19.97 -4.27 3.07
CA THR A 73 20.86 -5.37 3.45
C THR A 73 21.20 -6.22 2.24
N SER A 74 22.24 -7.03 2.35
CA SER A 74 22.66 -7.94 1.28
C SER A 74 22.68 -9.38 1.80
N ALA A 75 22.19 -10.29 0.99
CA ALA A 75 22.28 -11.73 1.22
C ALA A 75 22.28 -12.45 -0.12
N GLY A 76 23.06 -13.52 -0.27
CA GLY A 76 23.11 -14.30 -1.51
C GLY A 76 23.43 -13.48 -2.79
N GLY A 77 24.20 -12.39 -2.66
CA GLY A 77 24.48 -11.48 -3.78
C GLY A 77 23.33 -10.55 -4.18
N LYS A 78 22.20 -10.59 -3.48
CA LYS A 78 21.02 -9.73 -3.71
C LYS A 78 20.91 -8.63 -2.67
N ARG A 79 20.24 -7.55 -3.04
CA ARG A 79 19.89 -6.43 -2.15
C ARG A 79 18.43 -6.54 -1.72
N TYR A 80 18.20 -6.26 -0.46
CA TYR A 80 16.86 -6.32 0.14
C TYR A 80 16.50 -4.99 0.80
N VAL A 81 15.31 -4.51 0.53
CA VAL A 81 14.67 -3.52 1.40
C VAL A 81 14.47 -4.15 2.76
N THR A 82 14.87 -3.47 3.82
CA THR A 82 14.82 -3.98 5.19
C THR A 82 14.19 -2.91 6.09
N ARG A 83 13.47 -3.33 7.11
CA ARG A 83 12.82 -2.42 8.05
C ARG A 83 13.79 -1.40 8.62
N ALA A 84 13.31 -0.19 8.86
CA ALA A 84 14.07 0.83 9.57
C ALA A 84 14.28 0.46 11.05
N ALA A 85 15.29 1.06 11.68
CA ALA A 85 15.49 0.93 13.13
C ALA A 85 14.32 1.55 13.92
N ASP A 86 13.73 2.63 13.42
CA ASP A 86 12.50 3.21 13.97
C ASP A 86 11.26 2.54 13.34
N ASN A 87 10.73 1.52 14.00
CA ASN A 87 9.56 0.77 13.54
C ASN A 87 8.30 1.65 13.36
N ARG A 88 8.21 2.78 14.07
CA ARG A 88 7.06 3.70 13.94
C ARG A 88 7.12 4.53 12.66
N LYS A 89 8.30 4.64 12.08
CA LYS A 89 8.57 5.41 10.85
C LYS A 89 8.95 4.54 9.68
N ASP A 90 8.99 3.21 9.87
CA ASP A 90 9.35 2.26 8.82
C ASP A 90 8.50 2.45 7.56
N GLN A 91 9.17 2.57 6.43
CA GLN A 91 8.57 2.76 5.12
C GLN A 91 8.88 1.61 4.16
N SER A 92 9.49 0.53 4.64
CA SER A 92 9.86 -0.63 3.82
C SER A 92 8.67 -1.24 3.08
N TYR A 93 7.48 -1.24 3.69
CA TYR A 93 6.22 -1.67 3.07
C TYR A 93 5.94 -0.98 1.73
N TYR A 94 6.27 0.30 1.58
CA TYR A 94 5.99 1.07 0.37
C TYR A 94 7.05 0.93 -0.71
N LEU A 95 8.08 0.08 -0.49
CA LEU A 95 9.27 -0.04 -1.33
C LEU A 95 9.49 -1.46 -1.88
N TRP A 96 8.52 -2.37 -1.69
CA TRP A 96 8.63 -3.77 -2.06
C TRP A 96 8.85 -4.00 -3.57
N ASP A 97 8.39 -3.09 -4.43
CA ASP A 97 8.45 -3.20 -5.89
C ASP A 97 9.70 -2.49 -6.49
N LEU A 98 10.73 -2.22 -5.70
CA LEU A 98 11.96 -1.63 -6.21
C LEU A 98 12.86 -2.70 -6.86
N PRO A 99 13.36 -2.46 -8.10
CA PRO A 99 14.23 -3.40 -8.79
C PRO A 99 15.66 -3.37 -8.24
N GLN A 100 16.41 -4.47 -8.45
CA GLN A 100 17.78 -4.64 -7.94
C GLN A 100 18.72 -3.53 -8.41
N GLU A 101 18.59 -3.09 -9.66
CA GLU A 101 19.43 -2.02 -10.25
C GLU A 101 19.30 -0.70 -9.49
N VAL A 102 18.12 -0.44 -8.93
CA VAL A 102 17.88 0.71 -8.04
C VAL A 102 18.49 0.44 -6.68
N LEU A 103 18.19 -0.72 -6.08
CA LEU A 103 18.64 -1.06 -4.73
C LEU A 103 20.17 -1.09 -4.59
N ASP A 104 20.91 -1.44 -5.65
CA ASP A 104 22.38 -1.43 -5.69
C ASP A 104 23.00 -0.03 -5.57
N ARG A 105 22.20 1.01 -5.82
CA ARG A 105 22.63 2.42 -5.83
C ARG A 105 22.13 3.22 -4.64
N VAL A 106 21.27 2.60 -3.81
CA VAL A 106 20.57 3.32 -2.73
C VAL A 106 21.42 3.43 -1.48
N LEU A 107 21.54 4.65 -0.97
CA LEU A 107 22.01 4.96 0.36
C LEU A 107 20.83 5.31 1.26
N THR A 108 20.82 4.79 2.47
CA THR A 108 19.70 4.90 3.43
C THR A 108 20.11 5.66 4.70
N PRO A 109 20.40 6.98 4.62
CA PRO A 109 20.90 7.74 5.77
C PRO A 109 19.93 7.75 6.96
N MET A 110 18.62 7.59 6.70
CA MET A 110 17.59 7.56 7.74
C MET A 110 17.29 6.16 8.26
N GLY A 111 17.90 5.12 7.70
CA GLY A 111 17.56 3.73 8.00
C GLY A 111 17.87 3.28 9.44
N THR A 112 18.90 3.86 10.07
CA THR A 112 19.30 3.57 11.46
C THR A 112 18.89 4.65 12.45
N VAL A 113 18.22 5.68 11.98
CA VAL A 113 17.87 6.87 12.77
C VAL A 113 16.53 6.67 13.48
N ILE A 114 16.51 6.94 14.78
CA ILE A 114 15.28 7.03 15.57
C ILE A 114 14.77 8.48 15.49
N LYS A 115 13.62 8.69 14.89
CA LYS A 115 13.11 10.03 14.55
C LYS A 115 12.99 10.96 15.77
N ARG A 116 12.53 10.46 16.91
CA ARG A 116 12.40 11.26 18.14
C ARG A 116 13.73 11.86 18.61
N ASN A 117 14.87 11.23 18.27
CA ASN A 117 16.19 11.70 18.70
C ASN A 117 16.70 12.90 17.86
N ILE A 118 16.04 13.20 16.74
CA ILE A 118 16.40 14.33 15.85
C ILE A 118 15.43 15.50 16.00
N VAL A 119 14.30 15.31 16.70
CA VAL A 119 13.13 16.20 16.61
C VAL A 119 13.21 17.39 17.56
N GLU A 120 14.16 17.46 18.51
CA GLU A 120 14.29 18.63 19.38
C GLU A 120 14.48 19.94 18.59
N GLU A 121 15.19 19.89 17.46
CA GLU A 121 15.33 21.04 16.55
C GLU A 121 14.17 21.23 15.54
N LEU A 122 13.24 20.29 15.44
CA LEU A 122 12.20 20.23 14.42
C LEU A 122 10.79 20.04 15.00
N ALA A 123 10.61 20.25 16.30
CA ALA A 123 9.39 19.95 17.06
C ALA A 123 8.09 20.58 16.48
N ASP A 124 8.19 21.72 15.79
CA ASP A 124 7.04 22.45 15.22
C ASP A 124 6.56 21.91 13.85
N ARG A 125 7.13 20.84 13.34
CA ARG A 125 6.70 20.31 12.04
C ARG A 125 5.62 19.26 12.20
N ARG A 126 4.40 19.60 11.76
CA ARG A 126 3.32 18.62 11.58
C ARG A 126 3.79 17.53 10.62
N GLU A 127 3.63 16.28 11.04
CA GLU A 127 3.84 15.15 10.16
C GLU A 127 2.74 15.09 9.10
N SER A 128 3.13 14.87 7.86
CA SER A 128 2.17 14.61 6.79
C SER A 128 1.61 13.20 6.98
N MET A 129 0.43 13.11 7.57
CA MET A 129 -0.32 11.87 7.68
C MET A 129 -1.27 11.76 6.49
N GLY A 130 -1.16 10.66 5.73
CA GLY A 130 -2.06 10.38 4.61
C GLY A 130 -1.44 10.59 3.23
N VAL A 131 -2.30 10.55 2.21
CA VAL A 131 -1.93 10.62 0.80
C VAL A 131 -1.63 12.06 0.41
N CYS A 132 -0.43 12.32 -0.10
CA CYS A 132 0.10 13.68 -0.30
C CYS A 132 -0.73 14.55 -1.25
N PHE A 133 -1.31 13.99 -2.32
CA PHE A 133 -2.10 14.76 -3.29
C PHE A 133 -3.54 15.06 -2.82
N LEU A 134 -3.96 14.47 -1.71
CA LEU A 134 -5.22 14.85 -1.08
C LEU A 134 -5.12 16.19 -0.33
N GLU A 135 -3.91 16.62 0.04
CA GLU A 135 -3.66 17.92 0.70
C GLU A 135 -4.53 18.15 1.95
N GLY A 136 -4.79 17.06 2.68
CA GLY A 136 -5.66 17.07 3.87
C GLY A 136 -7.17 17.01 3.57
N ARG A 137 -7.57 17.01 2.30
CA ARG A 137 -8.99 16.81 1.93
C ARG A 137 -9.42 15.38 2.21
N PRO A 138 -10.67 15.14 2.62
CA PRO A 138 -11.24 13.80 2.70
C PRO A 138 -11.16 13.07 1.34
N CYS A 139 -10.81 11.78 1.35
CA CYS A 139 -10.74 10.97 0.14
C CYS A 139 -12.07 10.99 -0.65
N ARG A 140 -13.21 10.98 0.05
CA ARG A 140 -14.55 11.05 -0.59
C ARG A 140 -14.73 12.32 -1.43
N ASP A 141 -14.30 13.46 -0.91
CA ASP A 141 -14.46 14.75 -1.62
C ASP A 141 -13.53 14.82 -2.83
N PHE A 142 -12.33 14.25 -2.70
CA PHE A 142 -11.42 14.12 -3.82
C PHE A 142 -12.02 13.22 -4.91
N LEU A 143 -12.54 12.03 -4.58
CA LEU A 143 -13.16 11.13 -5.54
C LEU A 143 -14.37 11.77 -6.24
N ARG A 144 -15.21 12.51 -5.50
CA ARG A 144 -16.31 13.28 -6.08
C ARG A 144 -15.84 14.32 -7.09
N SER A 145 -14.75 15.02 -6.80
CA SER A 145 -14.18 16.01 -7.74
C SER A 145 -13.58 15.37 -9.01
N ARG A 146 -13.36 14.06 -9.00
CA ARG A 146 -12.81 13.27 -10.12
C ARG A 146 -13.87 12.49 -10.90
N ASP A 147 -15.09 12.42 -10.41
CA ASP A 147 -16.15 11.69 -11.08
C ASP A 147 -16.65 12.45 -12.33
N LYS A 148 -16.13 12.04 -13.47
CA LYS A 148 -16.52 12.56 -14.79
C LYS A 148 -17.65 11.74 -15.44
N THR A 149 -18.02 10.61 -14.86
CA THR A 149 -18.91 9.60 -15.46
C THR A 149 -20.22 9.45 -14.69
N GLU A 150 -20.45 10.28 -13.66
CA GLU A 150 -21.58 10.15 -12.74
C GLU A 150 -21.69 8.75 -12.11
N ALA A 151 -20.53 8.10 -11.91
CA ALA A 151 -20.46 6.78 -11.30
C ALA A 151 -20.82 6.82 -9.80
N LEU A 152 -20.68 7.98 -9.16
CA LEU A 152 -21.02 8.19 -7.75
C LEU A 152 -22.51 8.56 -7.59
N ARG A 153 -23.36 7.58 -7.79
CA ARG A 153 -24.82 7.71 -7.59
C ARG A 153 -25.27 6.90 -6.36
N PRO A 154 -26.36 7.33 -5.69
CA PRO A 154 -26.94 6.56 -4.60
C PRO A 154 -27.30 5.13 -5.03
N GLY A 155 -27.14 4.19 -4.12
CA GLY A 155 -27.46 2.79 -4.33
C GLY A 155 -27.78 2.08 -3.01
N PRO A 156 -28.27 0.81 -3.08
CA PRO A 156 -28.68 0.08 -1.89
C PRO A 156 -27.47 -0.43 -1.08
N ILE A 157 -27.62 -0.36 0.25
CA ILE A 157 -26.86 -1.18 1.20
C ILE A 157 -27.73 -2.37 1.53
N ILE A 158 -27.23 -3.57 1.34
CA ILE A 158 -27.97 -4.82 1.57
C ILE A 158 -27.19 -5.73 2.53
N ASP A 159 -27.86 -6.70 3.13
CA ASP A 159 -27.22 -7.82 3.80
C ASP A 159 -26.84 -8.96 2.83
N SER A 160 -26.26 -10.04 3.35
CA SER A 160 -25.91 -11.23 2.55
C SER A 160 -27.13 -12.00 2.00
N ALA A 161 -28.32 -11.80 2.57
CA ALA A 161 -29.58 -12.36 2.11
C ALA A 161 -30.29 -11.48 1.08
N GLY A 162 -29.77 -10.26 0.84
CA GLY A 162 -30.33 -9.30 -0.11
C GLY A 162 -31.35 -8.34 0.51
N HIS A 163 -31.59 -8.37 1.82
CA HIS A 163 -32.49 -7.41 2.48
C HIS A 163 -31.84 -6.03 2.51
N ARG A 164 -32.62 -5.02 2.20
CA ARG A 164 -32.16 -3.63 2.20
C ARG A 164 -31.99 -3.11 3.62
N LEU A 165 -30.77 -2.62 3.93
CA LEU A 165 -30.42 -1.99 5.20
C LEU A 165 -30.41 -0.46 5.13
N GLY A 166 -30.16 0.10 3.92
CA GLY A 166 -30.04 1.54 3.77
C GLY A 166 -29.67 1.97 2.35
N THR A 167 -29.12 3.17 2.25
CA THR A 167 -28.67 3.77 0.98
C THR A 167 -27.28 4.38 1.16
N HIS A 168 -26.41 4.21 0.17
CA HIS A 168 -25.10 4.85 0.10
C HIS A 168 -25.06 5.91 -1.01
N ASP A 169 -24.07 6.83 -0.96
CA ASP A 169 -23.91 7.97 -1.90
C ASP A 169 -23.08 7.64 -3.15
N GLY A 170 -22.70 6.38 -3.32
CA GLY A 170 -21.82 5.90 -4.38
C GLY A 170 -20.92 4.79 -3.86
N ALA A 171 -21.00 3.57 -4.42
CA ALA A 171 -20.31 2.38 -3.91
C ALA A 171 -18.78 2.59 -3.81
N ALA A 172 -18.19 3.31 -4.76
CA ALA A 172 -16.75 3.60 -4.80
C ALA A 172 -16.24 4.51 -3.66
N LEU A 173 -17.12 5.14 -2.88
CA LEU A 173 -16.75 5.97 -1.74
C LEU A 173 -16.54 5.17 -0.44
N TYR A 174 -16.65 3.85 -0.52
CA TYR A 174 -16.58 2.98 0.65
C TYR A 174 -15.43 1.97 0.52
N THR A 175 -15.05 1.40 1.65
CA THR A 175 -13.93 0.45 1.74
C THR A 175 -14.36 -0.75 2.57
N ILE A 176 -13.82 -1.92 2.25
CA ILE A 176 -14.03 -3.16 3.02
C ILE A 176 -13.60 -2.94 4.48
N GLY A 177 -14.45 -3.37 5.41
CA GLY A 177 -14.27 -3.16 6.84
C GLY A 177 -14.75 -1.80 7.37
N GLN A 178 -15.29 -0.92 6.52
CA GLN A 178 -15.81 0.38 6.96
C GLN A 178 -17.09 0.22 7.79
N LYS A 179 -17.15 0.92 8.92
CA LYS A 179 -18.30 1.03 9.83
C LYS A 179 -18.80 2.47 9.92
N LYS A 180 -17.87 3.42 9.98
CA LYS A 180 -18.19 4.84 10.16
C LYS A 180 -18.92 5.42 8.96
N GLY A 181 -19.95 6.26 9.25
CA GLY A 181 -20.75 6.92 8.23
C GLY A 181 -21.80 6.02 7.57
N LEU A 182 -22.11 4.89 8.20
CA LEU A 182 -23.14 3.95 7.83
C LEU A 182 -24.00 3.65 9.06
N ASP A 183 -25.32 3.60 8.86
CA ASP A 183 -26.28 3.17 9.88
C ASP A 183 -26.42 1.64 9.80
N LEU A 184 -25.49 0.94 10.45
CA LEU A 184 -25.42 -0.51 10.48
C LEU A 184 -25.62 -1.05 11.89
N PRO A 185 -26.14 -2.28 12.04
CA PRO A 185 -26.22 -2.93 13.33
C PRO A 185 -24.83 -2.99 14.03
N PRO A 186 -24.77 -2.98 15.36
CA PRO A 186 -23.54 -3.19 16.11
C PRO A 186 -22.81 -4.46 15.67
N GLY A 187 -21.48 -4.37 15.47
CA GLY A 187 -20.66 -5.50 15.03
C GLY A 187 -20.73 -5.77 13.50
N TRP A 188 -21.41 -4.91 12.74
CA TRP A 188 -21.47 -4.99 11.29
C TRP A 188 -20.50 -4.01 10.61
N ALA A 189 -20.11 -4.36 9.38
CA ALA A 189 -19.26 -3.55 8.54
C ALA A 189 -19.53 -3.83 7.05
N VAL A 190 -18.94 -3.03 6.17
CA VAL A 190 -18.90 -3.32 4.73
C VAL A 190 -18.09 -4.59 4.49
N VAL A 191 -18.72 -5.63 3.94
CA VAL A 191 -18.07 -6.93 3.65
C VAL A 191 -17.83 -7.14 2.16
N ALA A 192 -18.61 -6.49 1.28
CA ALA A 192 -18.38 -6.49 -0.15
C ALA A 192 -18.82 -5.17 -0.80
N ILE A 193 -18.18 -4.81 -1.91
CA ILE A 193 -18.51 -3.65 -2.73
C ILE A 193 -18.64 -4.13 -4.18
N ASP A 194 -19.82 -3.92 -4.76
CA ASP A 194 -20.12 -4.23 -6.16
C ASP A 194 -20.39 -2.91 -6.89
N THR A 195 -19.35 -2.34 -7.48
CA THR A 195 -19.46 -1.07 -8.20
C THR A 195 -20.24 -1.22 -9.51
N ALA A 196 -20.24 -2.40 -10.13
CA ALA A 196 -20.99 -2.66 -11.35
C ALA A 196 -22.50 -2.65 -11.09
N ALA A 197 -22.95 -3.29 -10.01
CA ALA A 197 -24.35 -3.25 -9.58
C ALA A 197 -24.68 -2.03 -8.69
N ASN A 198 -23.70 -1.16 -8.43
CA ASN A 198 -23.80 0.01 -7.56
C ASN A 198 -24.43 -0.32 -6.19
N ARG A 199 -23.91 -1.37 -5.53
CA ARG A 199 -24.41 -1.82 -4.23
C ARG A 199 -23.26 -2.12 -3.25
N ILE A 200 -23.58 -2.00 -1.97
CA ILE A 200 -22.71 -2.38 -0.86
C ILE A 200 -23.38 -3.53 -0.10
N VAL A 201 -22.61 -4.53 0.22
CA VAL A 201 -23.02 -5.60 1.13
C VAL A 201 -22.44 -5.34 2.50
N ALA A 202 -23.28 -5.27 3.52
CA ALA A 202 -22.90 -5.19 4.92
C ALA A 202 -23.17 -6.52 5.62
N GLY A 203 -22.37 -6.84 6.62
CA GLY A 203 -22.49 -8.07 7.38
C GLY A 203 -21.65 -8.06 8.64
N GLU A 204 -21.75 -9.13 9.42
CA GLU A 204 -20.98 -9.30 10.64
C GLU A 204 -19.46 -9.26 10.40
N GLU A 205 -18.70 -8.68 11.32
CA GLU A 205 -17.24 -8.55 11.23
C GLU A 205 -16.50 -9.89 11.08
N LYS A 206 -17.07 -11.00 11.55
CA LYS A 206 -16.49 -12.33 11.33
C LYS A 206 -16.31 -12.68 9.86
N LEU A 207 -17.15 -12.11 8.98
CA LEU A 207 -17.10 -12.27 7.52
C LEU A 207 -15.91 -11.54 6.88
N LEU A 208 -15.18 -10.73 7.64
CA LEU A 208 -13.98 -10.01 7.18
C LEU A 208 -12.68 -10.78 7.41
N LEU A 209 -12.74 -11.96 8.02
CA LEU A 209 -11.58 -12.78 8.31
C LEU A 209 -11.28 -13.75 7.17
N HIS A 210 -10.12 -13.60 6.54
CA HIS A 210 -9.71 -14.39 5.38
C HIS A 210 -8.31 -14.97 5.57
N ARG A 211 -8.12 -16.24 5.18
CA ARG A 211 -6.83 -16.94 5.29
C ARG A 211 -6.13 -17.12 3.95
N THR A 212 -6.87 -17.16 2.85
CA THR A 212 -6.30 -17.37 1.52
C THR A 212 -6.34 -16.06 0.73
N LEU A 213 -5.18 -15.64 0.22
CA LEU A 213 -5.02 -14.44 -0.59
C LEU A 213 -4.44 -14.83 -1.96
N GLU A 214 -5.05 -14.35 -3.04
CA GLU A 214 -4.48 -14.39 -4.39
C GLU A 214 -3.89 -13.02 -4.72
N VAL A 215 -2.63 -13.01 -5.10
CA VAL A 215 -1.82 -11.81 -5.27
C VAL A 215 -1.22 -11.81 -6.66
N GLY A 216 -1.50 -10.78 -7.43
CA GLY A 216 -0.97 -10.53 -8.77
C GLY A 216 0.10 -9.45 -8.79
N GLU A 217 0.57 -9.06 -9.97
CA GLU A 217 1.64 -8.07 -10.17
C GLU A 217 2.84 -8.31 -9.25
N CYS A 218 3.25 -9.57 -9.10
CA CYS A 218 4.23 -9.97 -8.09
C CYS A 218 5.67 -9.65 -8.51
N ARG A 219 6.47 -9.25 -7.51
CA ARG A 219 7.92 -9.21 -7.58
C ARG A 219 8.48 -9.95 -6.37
N LEU A 220 9.25 -11.00 -6.62
CA LEU A 220 10.03 -11.70 -5.60
C LEU A 220 11.50 -11.39 -5.83
N VAL A 221 12.28 -11.21 -4.77
CA VAL A 221 13.74 -11.01 -4.87
C VAL A 221 14.40 -12.31 -5.32
N GLU A 222 14.06 -13.42 -4.67
CA GLU A 222 14.42 -14.78 -5.04
C GLU A 222 13.21 -15.69 -4.75
N SER A 223 12.75 -16.43 -5.76
CA SER A 223 11.60 -17.32 -5.62
C SER A 223 11.85 -18.45 -4.63
N ASP A 224 13.06 -19.03 -4.64
CA ASP A 224 13.45 -20.13 -3.76
C ASP A 224 13.55 -19.73 -2.28
N GLU A 225 13.71 -18.43 -1.99
CA GLU A 225 13.69 -17.91 -0.63
C GLU A 225 12.25 -17.79 -0.08
N VAL A 226 11.26 -17.77 -0.97
CA VAL A 226 9.85 -17.56 -0.63
C VAL A 226 9.06 -18.86 -0.67
N PHE A 227 9.20 -19.64 -1.74
CA PHE A 227 8.45 -20.89 -1.88
C PHE A 227 9.00 -21.98 -0.97
N GLY A 228 8.11 -22.59 -0.18
CA GLY A 228 8.49 -23.62 0.80
C GLY A 228 9.09 -23.08 2.11
N ALA A 229 9.33 -21.79 2.24
CA ALA A 229 9.75 -21.18 3.49
C ALA A 229 8.61 -21.20 4.53
N ARG A 230 8.95 -21.37 5.81
CA ARG A 230 8.00 -21.44 6.92
C ARG A 230 8.03 -20.22 7.84
N ASP A 231 8.86 -19.24 7.50
CA ASP A 231 9.13 -18.05 8.31
C ASP A 231 8.80 -16.75 7.56
N ILE A 232 7.91 -16.84 6.55
CA ILE A 232 7.40 -15.68 5.82
C ILE A 232 6.25 -15.04 6.61
N ARG A 233 6.26 -13.72 6.73
CA ARG A 233 5.15 -12.92 7.24
C ARG A 233 4.55 -12.08 6.15
N ALA A 234 3.23 -12.06 6.05
CA ALA A 234 2.51 -11.22 5.08
C ALA A 234 2.00 -9.94 5.75
N VAL A 235 2.40 -8.79 5.22
CA VAL A 235 1.93 -7.46 5.66
C VAL A 235 1.00 -6.93 4.56
N ILE A 236 -0.27 -6.73 4.90
CA ILE A 236 -1.31 -6.27 3.97
C ILE A 236 -1.66 -4.79 4.13
N ARG A 237 -1.13 -4.15 5.17
CA ARG A 237 -1.31 -2.73 5.45
C ARG A 237 -0.04 -2.13 6.01
N GLY A 238 0.37 -0.99 5.45
CA GLY A 238 1.50 -0.23 5.97
C GLY A 238 1.23 0.36 7.36
N ILE A 239 -0.04 0.67 7.65
CA ILE A 239 -0.52 1.15 8.94
C ILE A 239 -1.82 0.41 9.28
N GLY A 240 -1.90 -0.16 10.48
CA GLY A 240 -3.08 -0.87 10.96
C GLY A 240 -2.83 -2.33 11.30
N ARG A 241 -3.91 -3.09 11.44
CA ARG A 241 -3.85 -4.49 11.85
C ARG A 241 -3.40 -5.39 10.70
N ASN A 242 -2.37 -6.19 10.95
CA ASN A 242 -1.87 -7.23 10.06
C ASN A 242 -1.99 -8.62 10.73
N PRO A 243 -1.96 -9.73 9.97
CA PRO A 243 -1.81 -11.06 10.52
C PRO A 243 -0.52 -11.17 11.35
N GLU A 244 -0.55 -11.85 12.48
CA GLU A 244 0.61 -12.00 13.37
C GLU A 244 1.43 -13.26 13.05
N GLY A 245 0.77 -14.33 12.58
CA GLY A 245 1.38 -15.60 12.23
C GLY A 245 2.20 -15.59 10.96
N TYR A 246 2.68 -16.76 10.59
CA TYR A 246 3.40 -16.97 9.34
C TYR A 246 2.44 -17.21 8.17
N ALA A 247 3.01 -17.26 6.99
CA ALA A 247 2.31 -17.49 5.73
C ALA A 247 3.04 -18.53 4.90
N ALA A 248 2.31 -19.47 4.34
CA ALA A 248 2.79 -20.35 3.28
C ALA A 248 2.50 -19.68 1.93
N VAL A 249 3.50 -19.68 1.04
CA VAL A 249 3.41 -19.04 -0.26
C VAL A 249 3.58 -20.07 -1.36
N PHE A 250 2.68 -20.06 -2.33
CA PHE A 250 2.63 -21.00 -3.43
C PHE A 250 2.60 -20.27 -4.78
N PRO A 251 3.23 -20.83 -5.83
CA PRO A 251 3.04 -20.32 -7.18
C PRO A 251 1.55 -20.45 -7.59
N ALA A 252 1.07 -19.47 -8.37
CA ALA A 252 -0.26 -19.51 -8.97
C ALA A 252 -0.18 -19.06 -10.44
N ALA A 253 -1.22 -19.34 -11.25
CA ALA A 253 -1.22 -19.06 -12.68
C ALA A 253 -0.97 -17.59 -13.04
N SER A 254 -1.39 -16.66 -12.19
CA SER A 254 -1.24 -15.20 -12.41
C SER A 254 -0.52 -14.49 -11.26
N GLY A 255 0.41 -15.19 -10.57
CA GLY A 255 1.13 -14.60 -9.45
C GLY A 255 1.40 -15.60 -8.34
N ILE A 256 0.98 -15.30 -7.12
CA ILE A 256 1.16 -16.18 -5.94
C ILE A 256 -0.14 -16.33 -5.16
N ARG A 257 -0.30 -17.51 -4.53
CA ARG A 257 -1.31 -17.77 -3.51
C ARG A 257 -0.63 -17.78 -2.14
N ILE A 258 -1.25 -17.13 -1.18
CA ILE A 258 -0.76 -17.02 0.18
C ILE A 258 -1.79 -17.63 1.13
N GLU A 259 -1.34 -18.53 1.98
CA GLU A 259 -2.13 -19.13 3.06
C GLU A 259 -1.61 -18.63 4.41
N LEU A 260 -2.47 -18.00 5.19
CA LEU A 260 -2.13 -17.36 6.45
C LEU A 260 -2.43 -18.28 7.62
N GLU A 261 -1.52 -18.39 8.59
CA GLU A 261 -1.79 -19.06 9.87
C GLU A 261 -2.87 -18.31 10.66
N ASP A 262 -2.77 -16.98 10.74
CA ASP A 262 -3.78 -16.12 11.34
C ASP A 262 -4.56 -15.37 10.25
N PRO A 263 -5.89 -15.29 10.37
CA PRO A 263 -6.67 -14.66 9.33
C PRO A 263 -6.37 -13.16 9.24
N ALA A 264 -6.27 -12.66 8.02
CA ALA A 264 -6.25 -11.24 7.74
C ALA A 264 -7.65 -10.64 7.98
N TRP A 265 -7.72 -9.54 8.72
CA TRP A 265 -8.96 -8.78 8.88
C TRP A 265 -9.15 -7.80 7.74
N ALA A 266 -10.29 -7.89 7.06
CA ALA A 266 -10.73 -6.99 5.99
C ALA A 266 -9.66 -6.73 4.91
N PRO A 267 -9.02 -7.77 4.32
CA PRO A 267 -8.17 -7.54 3.17
C PRO A 267 -9.02 -6.95 2.04
N ALA A 268 -8.46 -6.02 1.26
CA ALA A 268 -9.18 -5.40 0.17
C ALA A 268 -8.39 -5.51 -1.14
N ALA A 269 -9.03 -5.91 -2.22
CA ALA A 269 -8.40 -5.96 -3.53
C ALA A 269 -7.79 -4.60 -3.90
N GLY A 270 -6.60 -4.62 -4.51
CA GLY A 270 -5.82 -3.42 -4.81
C GLY A 270 -4.79 -3.04 -3.76
N GLN A 271 -4.85 -3.59 -2.54
CA GLN A 271 -3.82 -3.37 -1.53
C GLN A 271 -2.56 -4.19 -1.85
N PRO A 272 -1.36 -3.65 -1.60
CA PRO A 272 -0.14 -4.47 -1.61
C PRO A 272 -0.17 -5.53 -0.51
N VAL A 273 0.32 -6.71 -0.84
CA VAL A 273 0.71 -7.74 0.12
C VAL A 273 2.21 -7.86 0.05
N VAL A 274 2.89 -7.50 1.12
CA VAL A 274 4.35 -7.47 1.19
C VAL A 274 4.85 -8.61 2.06
N LEU A 275 5.76 -9.40 1.52
CA LEU A 275 6.32 -10.58 2.16
C LEU A 275 7.64 -10.24 2.86
N TYR A 276 7.71 -10.55 4.13
CA TYR A 276 8.88 -10.35 4.96
C TYR A 276 9.43 -11.69 5.45
N ARG A 277 10.74 -11.82 5.43
CA ARG A 277 11.49 -12.86 6.13
C ARG A 277 12.40 -12.19 7.17
N GLY A 278 12.03 -12.33 8.45
CA GLY A 278 12.57 -11.47 9.49
C GLY A 278 12.26 -10.00 9.21
N GLU A 279 13.29 -9.16 9.07
CA GLU A 279 13.13 -7.74 8.76
C GLU A 279 13.23 -7.42 7.26
N ARG A 280 13.63 -8.38 6.43
CA ARG A 280 13.84 -8.19 4.99
C ARG A 280 12.54 -8.35 4.21
N VAL A 281 12.29 -7.47 3.26
CA VAL A 281 11.28 -7.63 2.23
C VAL A 281 11.82 -8.62 1.19
N VAL A 282 11.22 -9.80 1.11
CA VAL A 282 11.59 -10.84 0.13
C VAL A 282 10.71 -10.79 -1.12
N GLY A 283 9.67 -9.97 -1.11
CA GLY A 283 8.81 -9.74 -2.27
C GLY A 283 7.46 -9.16 -1.88
N GLY A 284 6.56 -9.19 -2.84
CA GLY A 284 5.18 -8.74 -2.67
C GLY A 284 4.41 -8.75 -3.97
N GLY A 285 3.21 -8.21 -3.93
CA GLY A 285 2.33 -8.04 -5.09
C GLY A 285 1.06 -7.30 -4.70
N ILE A 286 0.11 -7.24 -5.61
CA ILE A 286 -1.17 -6.57 -5.40
C ILE A 286 -2.25 -7.63 -5.15
N LEU A 287 -3.00 -7.48 -4.07
CA LEU A 287 -4.11 -8.35 -3.72
C LEU A 287 -5.20 -8.27 -4.80
N GLU A 288 -5.51 -9.42 -5.39
CA GLU A 288 -6.55 -9.56 -6.41
C GLU A 288 -7.84 -10.12 -5.83
N ARG A 289 -7.73 -11.23 -5.07
CA ARG A 289 -8.85 -11.95 -4.48
C ARG A 289 -8.49 -12.47 -3.09
N TYR A 290 -9.51 -12.74 -2.31
CA TYR A 290 -9.39 -13.36 -0.99
C TYR A 290 -10.60 -14.26 -0.74
N TYR A 291 -10.38 -15.33 0.02
CA TYR A 291 -11.41 -16.35 0.23
C TYR A 291 -11.61 -16.59 1.72
N TYR A 292 -12.85 -16.91 2.05
CA TYR A 292 -13.22 -17.37 3.38
C TYR A 292 -12.48 -18.67 3.70
N CYS A 293 -12.12 -18.85 4.96
CA CYS A 293 -11.83 -20.17 5.48
C CYS A 293 -13.19 -20.94 5.49
N LEU A 294 -13.36 -21.86 4.53
CA LEU A 294 -14.36 -22.90 4.72
C LEU A 294 -13.83 -23.76 5.88
N LEU A 295 -14.48 -23.62 7.05
CA LEU A 295 -14.33 -24.56 8.16
C LEU A 295 -14.88 -25.92 7.75
#